data_6963c9d3ba4bac07fdc935c3d8386f55
#
_entry.id   6963c9d3ba4bac07fdc935c3d8386f55
#
_cell.length_a   1.000
_cell.length_b   1.000
_cell.length_c   1.000
_cell.angle_alpha   90.00
_cell.angle_beta   90.00
_cell.angle_gamma   90.00
#
_symmetry.space_group_name_H-M   'P 1'
#
loop_
_entity.id
_entity.type
_entity.pdbx_description
1 polymer ?
#
loop_
_entity_poly.entity_id
_entity_poly.type
_entity_poly.pdbx_seq_one_letter_code
_entity_poly.pdbx_strand_id
1 'polypeptide(L)'
;SILLLAGYLSVKDTAFQIWNDLKEDAPRAVGWCSGAWTADCLYEKAEKLRNCCVLAFHMDPPELFCADEKETEEEKAYHFREQKERREEICRLVSSGKKQETLQTMKDYFQQLKGLAPKTFAGEVYNLYMYLWNRLVLSDELLENWMEAEKILRENEIFEANNSYQMREKMKQYLERMLAFFEEQNQNPNYYAVYQVKTYLQEHCSESADIEKLAAEVGLSPNYLRSLFKEATGKTILEYNTEMRLQRAAELLKNKKNKVREVSLAVGYENVSYCGVVYRNGDECPDGSGNACRMR
;
A
#
# COMPACT_ATOMS: atom_id res chain seq x y z
N SER A 1 1.35 -12.86 -22.49
CA SER A 1 0.72 -13.43 -23.72
C SER A 1 1.70 -14.35 -24.41
N ILE A 2 1.27 -15.52 -24.86
CA ILE A 2 2.06 -16.44 -25.67
C ILE A 2 1.70 -16.16 -27.11
N LEU A 3 2.68 -15.80 -27.94
CA LEU A 3 2.50 -15.58 -29.35
C LEU A 3 3.16 -16.74 -30.10
N LEU A 4 2.37 -17.45 -30.90
CA LEU A 4 2.87 -18.50 -31.78
C LEU A 4 3.07 -17.89 -33.18
N LEU A 5 4.33 -17.82 -33.62
CA LEU A 5 4.68 -17.28 -34.92
C LEU A 5 5.15 -18.41 -35.82
N ALA A 6 4.43 -18.63 -36.89
CA ALA A 6 4.83 -19.52 -37.99
C ALA A 6 5.33 -18.67 -39.17
N GLY A 7 6.58 -18.81 -39.55
CA GLY A 7 7.18 -18.04 -40.66
C GLY A 7 8.54 -18.52 -41.07
N TYR A 8 9.08 -17.91 -42.11
CA TYR A 8 10.41 -18.21 -42.69
C TYR A 8 11.59 -17.73 -41.85
N LEU A 9 11.34 -16.88 -40.83
CA LEU A 9 12.38 -16.41 -39.87
C LEU A 9 12.53 -17.41 -38.74
N SER A 10 13.72 -17.51 -38.18
CA SER A 10 13.91 -18.32 -36.98
C SER A 10 13.07 -17.73 -35.81
N VAL A 11 12.58 -18.59 -34.95
CA VAL A 11 11.79 -18.16 -33.78
C VAL A 11 12.59 -17.16 -32.91
N LYS A 12 13.92 -17.35 -32.83
CA LYS A 12 14.83 -16.44 -32.14
C LYS A 12 14.85 -15.04 -32.77
N ASP A 13 14.99 -14.95 -34.09
CA ASP A 13 15.06 -13.65 -34.79
C ASP A 13 13.74 -12.89 -34.67
N THR A 14 12.62 -13.59 -34.73
CA THR A 14 11.30 -13.00 -34.52
C THR A 14 11.13 -12.52 -33.08
N ALA A 15 11.54 -13.31 -32.10
CA ALA A 15 11.51 -12.91 -30.68
C ALA A 15 12.41 -11.68 -30.44
N PHE A 16 13.58 -11.63 -31.12
CA PHE A 16 14.48 -10.48 -31.04
C PHE A 16 13.87 -9.20 -31.65
N GLN A 17 13.19 -9.31 -32.78
CA GLN A 17 12.45 -8.17 -33.37
C GLN A 17 11.36 -7.67 -32.44
N ILE A 18 10.49 -8.56 -31.93
CA ILE A 18 9.43 -8.20 -30.97
C ILE A 18 10.04 -7.54 -29.72
N TRP A 19 11.14 -8.06 -29.20
CA TRP A 19 11.77 -7.47 -28.04
C TRP A 19 12.35 -6.08 -28.31
N ASN A 20 12.96 -5.87 -29.50
CA ASN A 20 13.45 -4.56 -29.91
C ASN A 20 12.33 -3.53 -30.04
N ASP A 21 11.19 -3.93 -30.60
CA ASP A 21 10.02 -3.06 -30.76
C ASP A 21 9.39 -2.65 -29.42
N LEU A 22 9.49 -3.52 -28.40
CA LEU A 22 8.86 -3.31 -27.10
C LEU A 22 9.77 -2.67 -26.05
N LYS A 23 11.09 -2.76 -26.20
CA LYS A 23 12.04 -2.41 -25.13
C LYS A 23 12.10 -0.92 -24.78
N GLU A 24 11.77 -0.04 -25.73
CA GLU A 24 11.83 1.41 -25.52
C GLU A 24 10.57 1.95 -24.88
N ASP A 25 9.39 1.53 -25.37
CA ASP A 25 8.10 2.07 -24.92
C ASP A 25 7.54 1.32 -23.69
N ALA A 26 7.78 0.02 -23.61
CA ALA A 26 7.29 -0.81 -22.53
C ALA A 26 8.23 -2.00 -22.29
N PRO A 27 9.31 -1.82 -21.52
CA PRO A 27 10.30 -2.85 -21.29
C PRO A 27 9.64 -4.12 -20.73
N ARG A 28 9.72 -5.20 -21.47
CA ARG A 28 9.17 -6.52 -21.13
C ARG A 28 10.17 -7.59 -21.43
N ALA A 29 10.21 -8.63 -20.61
CA ALA A 29 10.95 -9.83 -20.96
C ALA A 29 10.22 -10.62 -22.04
N VAL A 30 10.96 -11.11 -23.01
CA VAL A 30 10.45 -11.96 -24.10
C VAL A 30 11.16 -13.29 -24.04
N GLY A 31 10.39 -14.36 -23.85
CA GLY A 31 10.89 -15.73 -23.85
C GLY A 31 10.65 -16.43 -25.18
N TRP A 32 11.57 -17.27 -25.59
CA TRP A 32 11.42 -18.13 -26.78
C TRP A 32 11.94 -19.55 -26.47
N CYS A 33 11.48 -20.54 -27.23
CA CYS A 33 11.99 -21.91 -27.18
C CYS A 33 12.75 -22.26 -28.46
N SER A 34 13.85 -23.01 -28.31
CA SER A 34 14.69 -23.47 -29.42
C SER A 34 14.04 -24.62 -30.21
N GLY A 35 14.64 -24.94 -31.36
CA GLY A 35 14.27 -26.08 -32.20
C GLY A 35 12.96 -25.91 -32.99
N ALA A 36 12.59 -26.92 -33.75
CA ALA A 36 11.41 -26.92 -34.60
C ALA A 36 10.11 -26.95 -33.75
N TRP A 37 9.08 -26.27 -34.24
CA TRP A 37 7.75 -26.28 -33.67
C TRP A 37 6.83 -27.15 -34.53
N THR A 38 6.71 -28.41 -34.13
CA THR A 38 5.79 -29.39 -34.75
C THR A 38 4.52 -29.51 -33.93
N ALA A 39 3.46 -30.10 -34.48
CA ALA A 39 2.23 -30.31 -33.77
C ALA A 39 2.44 -31.12 -32.47
N ASP A 40 3.35 -32.10 -32.52
CA ASP A 40 3.63 -33.00 -31.39
C ASP A 40 4.31 -32.30 -30.19
N CYS A 41 5.17 -31.28 -30.47
CA CYS A 41 5.88 -30.57 -29.41
C CYS A 41 5.28 -29.20 -29.05
N LEU A 42 4.21 -28.79 -29.74
CA LEU A 42 3.59 -27.49 -29.54
C LEU A 42 3.14 -27.27 -28.08
N TYR A 43 2.45 -28.27 -27.54
CA TYR A 43 1.92 -28.22 -26.17
C TYR A 43 3.05 -28.12 -25.16
N GLU A 44 4.08 -28.96 -25.27
CA GLU A 44 5.22 -28.98 -24.35
C GLU A 44 5.96 -27.63 -24.33
N LYS A 45 6.25 -27.06 -25.51
CA LYS A 45 6.92 -25.76 -25.62
C LYS A 45 6.06 -24.61 -25.11
N ALA A 46 4.75 -24.64 -25.37
CA ALA A 46 3.84 -23.64 -24.85
C ALA A 46 3.72 -23.70 -23.32
N GLU A 47 3.73 -24.91 -22.76
CA GLU A 47 3.72 -25.11 -21.31
C GLU A 47 5.03 -24.64 -20.69
N LYS A 48 6.16 -24.94 -21.30
CA LYS A 48 7.47 -24.46 -20.86
C LYS A 48 7.56 -22.93 -20.84
N LEU A 49 7.10 -22.25 -21.90
CA LEU A 49 6.98 -20.79 -21.92
C LEU A 49 6.01 -20.25 -20.85
N ARG A 50 4.91 -20.96 -20.60
CA ARG A 50 3.96 -20.58 -19.54
C ARG A 50 4.60 -20.68 -18.16
N ASN A 51 5.38 -21.73 -17.90
CA ASN A 51 6.09 -21.92 -16.65
C ASN A 51 7.19 -20.85 -16.41
N CYS A 52 7.69 -20.23 -17.49
CA CYS A 52 8.59 -19.10 -17.40
C CYS A 52 7.90 -17.74 -17.17
N CYS A 53 6.55 -17.69 -17.07
CA CYS A 53 5.85 -16.41 -16.88
C CYS A 53 6.22 -15.70 -15.57
N VAL A 54 6.43 -16.43 -14.48
CA VAL A 54 6.86 -15.86 -13.18
C VAL A 54 8.25 -15.25 -13.34
N LEU A 55 9.19 -16.00 -13.93
CA LEU A 55 10.54 -15.51 -14.21
C LEU A 55 10.51 -14.25 -15.08
N ALA A 56 9.79 -14.29 -16.21
CA ALA A 56 9.69 -13.16 -17.13
C ALA A 56 9.08 -11.92 -16.48
N PHE A 57 8.08 -12.12 -15.60
CA PHE A 57 7.45 -11.02 -14.87
C PHE A 57 8.40 -10.35 -13.88
N HIS A 58 9.29 -11.10 -13.24
CA HIS A 58 10.22 -10.61 -12.24
C HIS A 58 11.62 -10.26 -12.76
N MET A 59 11.86 -10.42 -14.06
CA MET A 59 13.15 -10.15 -14.68
C MET A 59 13.47 -8.65 -14.63
N ASP A 60 14.66 -8.33 -14.09
CA ASP A 60 15.11 -6.96 -13.86
C ASP A 60 16.62 -6.83 -14.09
N PRO A 61 17.05 -6.15 -15.17
CA PRO A 61 16.20 -5.58 -16.23
C PRO A 61 15.47 -6.65 -17.07
N PRO A 62 14.32 -6.32 -17.69
CA PRO A 62 13.68 -7.21 -18.65
C PRO A 62 14.57 -7.50 -19.84
N GLU A 63 14.72 -8.76 -20.22
CA GLU A 63 15.61 -9.18 -21.32
C GLU A 63 14.96 -10.24 -22.21
N LEU A 64 15.59 -10.48 -23.36
CA LEU A 64 15.29 -11.61 -24.24
C LEU A 64 15.98 -12.87 -23.69
N PHE A 65 15.24 -13.97 -23.51
CA PHE A 65 15.79 -15.21 -22.97
C PHE A 65 15.27 -16.47 -23.70
N CYS A 66 16.09 -17.51 -23.68
CA CYS A 66 15.69 -18.85 -24.13
C CYS A 66 15.08 -19.60 -22.94
N ALA A 67 13.82 -20.06 -23.09
CA ALA A 67 13.16 -20.81 -22.04
C ALA A 67 13.76 -22.21 -21.83
N ASP A 68 14.49 -22.74 -22.81
CA ASP A 68 15.17 -24.03 -22.69
C ASP A 68 16.41 -23.99 -21.80
N GLU A 69 16.99 -22.80 -21.61
CA GLU A 69 18.20 -22.55 -20.83
C GLU A 69 17.89 -22.06 -19.41
N LYS A 70 16.64 -21.78 -19.10
CA LYS A 70 16.23 -21.27 -17.79
C LYS A 70 15.55 -22.37 -16.97
N GLU A 71 15.95 -22.50 -15.74
CA GLU A 71 15.22 -23.28 -14.75
C GLU A 71 13.92 -22.55 -14.38
N THR A 72 12.82 -23.28 -14.26
CA THR A 72 11.55 -22.73 -13.81
C THR A 72 11.64 -22.44 -12.32
N GLU A 73 11.46 -21.19 -11.91
CA GLU A 73 11.32 -20.85 -10.48
C GLU A 73 9.97 -21.38 -9.97
N GLU A 74 10.00 -22.17 -8.88
CA GLU A 74 8.77 -22.54 -8.19
C GLU A 74 8.13 -21.29 -7.57
N GLU A 75 6.81 -21.22 -7.63
CA GLU A 75 6.04 -20.14 -7.02
C GLU A 75 6.23 -20.17 -5.50
N LYS A 76 6.69 -19.05 -4.91
CA LYS A 76 6.89 -18.93 -3.46
C LYS A 76 5.57 -18.96 -2.72
N ALA A 77 5.56 -19.64 -1.58
CA ALA A 77 4.46 -19.53 -0.63
C ALA A 77 4.37 -18.09 -0.09
N TYR A 78 3.15 -17.57 -0.04
CA TYR A 78 2.90 -16.21 0.40
C TYR A 78 2.56 -16.14 1.90
N HIS A 79 3.27 -15.28 2.65
CA HIS A 79 3.09 -15.07 4.08
C HIS A 79 2.48 -13.69 4.37
N PHE A 80 1.16 -13.61 4.41
CA PHE A 80 0.41 -12.36 4.58
C PHE A 80 0.78 -11.55 5.84
N ARG A 81 1.09 -12.21 6.95
CA ARG A 81 1.35 -11.55 8.24
C ARG A 81 2.64 -10.73 8.23
N GLU A 82 3.70 -11.28 7.66
CA GLU A 82 5.01 -10.60 7.55
C GLU A 82 4.91 -9.33 6.69
N GLN A 83 4.10 -9.37 5.64
CA GLN A 83 3.94 -8.22 4.76
C GLN A 83 3.16 -7.07 5.42
N LYS A 84 2.27 -7.35 6.36
CA LYS A 84 1.54 -6.33 7.12
C LYS A 84 2.50 -5.47 7.96
N GLU A 85 3.38 -6.10 8.75
CA GLU A 85 4.35 -5.41 9.61
C GLU A 85 5.28 -4.50 8.78
N ARG A 86 5.70 -4.97 7.59
CA ARG A 86 6.54 -4.16 6.69
C ARG A 86 5.82 -2.97 6.07
N ARG A 87 4.54 -3.10 5.72
CA ARG A 87 3.75 -1.96 5.25
C ARG A 87 3.59 -0.91 6.34
N GLU A 88 3.41 -1.33 7.58
CA GLU A 88 3.36 -0.43 8.75
C GLU A 88 4.69 0.30 8.94
N GLU A 89 5.81 -0.39 8.79
CA GLU A 89 7.15 0.20 8.88
C GLU A 89 7.40 1.23 7.76
N ILE A 90 7.10 0.87 6.49
CA ILE A 90 7.22 1.81 5.36
C ILE A 90 6.39 3.07 5.62
N CYS A 91 5.14 2.93 6.07
CA CYS A 91 4.26 4.04 6.38
C CYS A 91 4.88 4.99 7.42
N ARG A 92 5.39 4.44 8.52
CA ARG A 92 6.06 5.19 9.59
C ARG A 92 7.31 5.92 9.10
N LEU A 93 8.12 5.29 8.26
CA LEU A 93 9.33 5.91 7.69
C LEU A 93 8.98 7.04 6.72
N VAL A 94 7.95 6.86 5.88
CA VAL A 94 7.45 7.91 4.97
C VAL A 94 7.01 9.14 5.75
N SER A 95 6.16 8.94 6.76
CA SER A 95 5.64 10.04 7.58
C SER A 95 6.73 10.77 8.38
N SER A 96 7.82 10.08 8.71
CA SER A 96 8.97 10.68 9.37
C SER A 96 9.93 11.38 8.40
N GLY A 97 9.67 11.39 7.08
CA GLY A 97 10.54 11.97 6.06
C GLY A 97 11.90 11.26 5.90
N LYS A 98 12.02 10.03 6.39
CA LYS A 98 13.29 9.26 6.38
C LYS A 98 13.54 8.60 5.04
N LYS A 99 13.89 9.39 4.03
CA LYS A 99 13.98 8.99 2.63
C LYS A 99 14.85 7.75 2.39
N GLN A 100 16.07 7.72 2.90
CA GLN A 100 16.99 6.60 2.66
C GLN A 100 16.49 5.29 3.28
N GLU A 101 16.02 5.35 4.53
CA GLU A 101 15.48 4.18 5.23
C GLU A 101 14.21 3.67 4.52
N THR A 102 13.31 4.57 4.10
CA THR A 102 12.08 4.21 3.36
C THR A 102 12.40 3.47 2.06
N LEU A 103 13.30 4.02 1.24
CA LEU A 103 13.66 3.40 -0.03
C LEU A 103 14.37 2.05 0.14
N GLN A 104 15.19 1.91 1.19
CA GLN A 104 15.81 0.63 1.50
C GLN A 104 14.76 -0.40 1.97
N THR A 105 13.90 -0.04 2.91
CA THR A 105 12.84 -0.93 3.40
C THR A 105 11.87 -1.34 2.28
N MET A 106 11.54 -0.40 1.37
CA MET A 106 10.76 -0.71 0.18
C MET A 106 11.49 -1.71 -0.74
N LYS A 107 12.80 -1.54 -0.96
CA LYS A 107 13.59 -2.49 -1.76
C LYS A 107 13.56 -3.88 -1.15
N ASP A 108 13.73 -3.98 0.16
CA ASP A 108 13.70 -5.25 0.90
C ASP A 108 12.30 -5.88 0.86
N TYR A 109 11.24 -5.07 0.95
CA TYR A 109 9.87 -5.51 0.77
C TYR A 109 9.65 -6.15 -0.60
N PHE A 110 10.05 -5.48 -1.68
CA PHE A 110 9.90 -6.03 -3.03
C PHE A 110 10.80 -7.24 -3.31
N GLN A 111 11.97 -7.31 -2.68
CA GLN A 111 12.85 -8.48 -2.78
C GLN A 111 12.19 -9.74 -2.21
N GLN A 112 11.42 -9.60 -1.15
CA GLN A 112 10.65 -10.73 -0.59
C GLN A 112 9.48 -11.16 -1.48
N LEU A 113 8.89 -10.23 -2.22
CA LEU A 113 7.81 -10.53 -3.17
C LEU A 113 8.33 -11.14 -4.48
N LYS A 114 9.65 -11.20 -4.69
CA LYS A 114 10.23 -11.83 -5.88
C LYS A 114 9.90 -13.32 -5.91
N GLY A 115 9.45 -13.82 -7.06
CA GLY A 115 9.03 -15.21 -7.26
C GLY A 115 7.57 -15.49 -6.94
N LEU A 116 6.77 -14.47 -6.53
CA LEU A 116 5.32 -14.61 -6.43
C LEU A 116 4.66 -14.62 -7.81
N ALA A 117 3.52 -15.31 -7.94
CA ALA A 117 2.70 -15.20 -9.13
C ALA A 117 2.35 -13.73 -9.44
N PRO A 118 2.27 -13.34 -10.75
CA PRO A 118 2.00 -11.95 -11.14
C PRO A 118 0.79 -11.31 -10.47
N LYS A 119 -0.31 -12.06 -10.30
CA LYS A 119 -1.53 -11.56 -9.65
C LYS A 119 -1.32 -11.32 -8.15
N THR A 120 -0.61 -12.21 -7.47
CA THR A 120 -0.30 -12.10 -6.04
C THR A 120 0.62 -10.91 -5.79
N PHE A 121 1.66 -10.76 -6.63
CA PHE A 121 2.56 -9.60 -6.58
C PHE A 121 1.81 -8.27 -6.78
N ALA A 122 0.99 -8.17 -7.84
CA ALA A 122 0.18 -6.98 -8.11
C ALA A 122 -0.78 -6.67 -6.94
N GLY A 123 -1.40 -7.70 -6.35
CA GLY A 123 -2.24 -7.56 -5.16
C GLY A 123 -1.48 -6.98 -3.97
N GLU A 124 -0.21 -7.38 -3.77
CA GLU A 124 0.61 -6.82 -2.69
C GLU A 124 1.06 -5.39 -2.93
N VAL A 125 1.38 -5.03 -4.17
CA VAL A 125 1.65 -3.63 -4.53
C VAL A 125 0.42 -2.77 -4.27
N TYR A 126 -0.78 -3.27 -4.62
CA TYR A 126 -2.05 -2.60 -4.31
C TYR A 126 -2.28 -2.46 -2.82
N ASN A 127 -2.05 -3.51 -2.05
CA ASN A 127 -2.20 -3.48 -0.59
C ASN A 127 -1.28 -2.44 0.05
N LEU A 128 -0.03 -2.32 -0.44
CA LEU A 128 0.89 -1.28 0.03
C LEU A 128 0.38 0.12 -0.34
N TYR A 129 -0.02 0.33 -1.61
CA TYR A 129 -0.56 1.60 -2.07
C TYR A 129 -1.78 2.02 -1.24
N MET A 130 -2.78 1.15 -1.10
CA MET A 130 -4.00 1.43 -0.34
C MET A 130 -3.74 1.63 1.16
N TYR A 131 -2.76 0.92 1.71
CA TYR A 131 -2.36 1.13 3.10
C TYR A 131 -1.81 2.53 3.33
N LEU A 132 -0.89 2.98 2.46
CA LEU A 132 -0.34 4.33 2.52
C LEU A 132 -1.40 5.40 2.26
N TRP A 133 -2.25 5.19 1.26
CA TRP A 133 -3.36 6.09 0.96
C TRP A 133 -4.28 6.28 2.16
N ASN A 134 -4.77 5.21 2.75
CA ASN A 134 -5.69 5.27 3.88
C ASN A 134 -5.06 5.87 5.15
N ARG A 135 -3.76 5.60 5.37
CA ARG A 135 -3.09 6.02 6.61
C ARG A 135 -2.48 7.41 6.53
N LEU A 136 -2.03 7.83 5.38
CA LEU A 136 -1.33 9.11 5.21
C LEU A 136 -2.21 10.13 4.47
N VAL A 137 -2.76 9.76 3.32
CA VAL A 137 -3.49 10.71 2.46
C VAL A 137 -4.86 11.04 3.03
N LEU A 138 -5.73 10.06 3.26
CA LEU A 138 -7.07 10.31 3.80
C LEU A 138 -7.08 10.86 5.24
N SER A 139 -5.97 10.74 5.96
CA SER A 139 -5.86 11.32 7.31
C SER A 139 -5.33 12.74 7.32
N ASP A 140 -4.92 13.28 6.18
CA ASP A 140 -4.29 14.59 6.06
C ASP A 140 -4.77 15.35 4.82
N GLU A 141 -5.65 16.31 5.01
CA GLU A 141 -6.24 17.14 3.94
C GLU A 141 -5.18 17.93 3.15
N LEU A 142 -4.10 18.34 3.79
CA LEU A 142 -3.02 19.04 3.08
C LEU A 142 -2.30 18.12 2.11
N LEU A 143 -2.03 16.88 2.52
CA LEU A 143 -1.41 15.88 1.67
C LEU A 143 -2.35 15.47 0.53
N GLU A 144 -3.65 15.29 0.82
CA GLU A 144 -4.66 14.96 -0.20
C GLU A 144 -4.73 16.05 -1.28
N ASN A 145 -4.87 17.31 -0.87
CA ASN A 145 -4.92 18.45 -1.78
C ASN A 145 -3.63 18.61 -2.60
N TRP A 146 -2.47 18.39 -1.97
CA TRP A 146 -1.18 18.45 -2.64
C TRP A 146 -1.04 17.33 -3.68
N MET A 147 -1.43 16.10 -3.35
CA MET A 147 -1.40 14.98 -4.27
C MET A 147 -2.33 15.17 -5.46
N GLU A 148 -3.51 15.77 -5.26
CA GLU A 148 -4.43 16.11 -6.34
C GLU A 148 -3.85 17.22 -7.24
N ALA A 149 -3.27 18.27 -6.67
CA ALA A 149 -2.67 19.38 -7.40
C ALA A 149 -1.48 18.92 -8.27
N GLU A 150 -0.63 18.05 -7.75
CA GLU A 150 0.53 17.50 -8.44
C GLU A 150 0.17 16.36 -9.43
N LYS A 151 -1.10 15.98 -9.52
CA LYS A 151 -1.57 14.85 -10.35
C LYS A 151 -0.75 13.59 -10.10
N ILE A 152 -0.42 13.35 -8.83
CA ILE A 152 0.38 12.20 -8.43
C ILE A 152 -0.37 10.92 -8.76
N LEU A 153 0.36 9.95 -9.27
CA LEU A 153 -0.02 8.62 -9.73
C LEU A 153 -1.40 8.18 -9.22
N ARG A 154 -2.37 8.14 -10.12
CA ARG A 154 -3.65 7.52 -9.84
C ARG A 154 -3.45 6.01 -9.75
N GLU A 155 -4.27 5.38 -8.94
CA GLU A 155 -4.29 3.92 -8.74
C GLU A 155 -4.12 3.13 -10.05
N ASN A 156 -4.79 3.56 -11.13
CA ASN A 156 -4.75 2.90 -12.43
C ASN A 156 -3.34 2.82 -13.04
N GLU A 157 -2.48 3.80 -12.83
CA GLU A 157 -1.15 3.82 -13.45
C GLU A 157 -0.22 2.73 -12.92
N ILE A 158 -0.37 2.32 -11.65
CA ILE A 158 0.40 1.21 -11.08
C ILE A 158 -0.03 -0.10 -11.73
N PHE A 159 -1.34 -0.25 -12.02
CA PHE A 159 -1.90 -1.48 -12.59
C PHE A 159 -1.77 -1.60 -14.10
N GLU A 160 -1.50 -0.51 -14.80
CA GLU A 160 -1.12 -0.53 -16.21
C GLU A 160 0.28 -1.10 -16.44
N ALA A 161 1.06 -1.27 -15.38
CA ALA A 161 2.39 -1.86 -15.46
C ALA A 161 2.33 -3.35 -15.85
N ASN A 162 3.21 -3.74 -16.76
CA ASN A 162 3.19 -5.07 -17.37
C ASN A 162 4.12 -6.08 -16.69
N ASN A 163 4.98 -5.63 -15.80
CA ASN A 163 5.93 -6.46 -15.06
C ASN A 163 6.27 -5.87 -13.68
N SER A 164 6.93 -6.67 -12.85
CA SER A 164 7.30 -6.27 -11.48
C SER A 164 8.25 -5.08 -11.43
N TYR A 165 9.12 -4.94 -12.43
CA TYR A 165 10.05 -3.81 -12.52
C TYR A 165 9.28 -2.49 -12.65
N GLN A 166 8.36 -2.40 -13.64
CA GLN A 166 7.54 -1.20 -13.83
C GLN A 166 6.67 -0.88 -12.61
N MET A 167 6.09 -1.90 -11.97
CA MET A 167 5.30 -1.70 -10.75
C MET A 167 6.15 -1.13 -9.61
N ARG A 168 7.37 -1.65 -9.43
CA ARG A 168 8.32 -1.15 -8.42
C ARG A 168 8.74 0.28 -8.69
N GLU A 169 9.09 0.62 -9.93
CA GLU A 169 9.51 1.97 -10.30
C GLU A 169 8.38 2.99 -10.10
N LYS A 170 7.16 2.65 -10.50
CA LYS A 170 5.99 3.51 -10.25
C LYS A 170 5.71 3.68 -8.76
N MET A 171 5.78 2.61 -7.97
CA MET A 171 5.61 2.70 -6.53
C MET A 171 6.73 3.50 -5.85
N LYS A 172 7.96 3.38 -6.35
CA LYS A 172 9.09 4.19 -5.89
C LYS A 172 8.85 5.68 -6.16
N GLN A 173 8.44 6.04 -7.36
CA GLN A 173 8.10 7.43 -7.71
C GLN A 173 7.00 7.98 -6.82
N TYR A 174 5.98 7.19 -6.53
CA TYR A 174 4.91 7.55 -5.60
C TYR A 174 5.46 7.84 -4.20
N LEU A 175 6.29 6.96 -3.65
CA LEU A 175 6.92 7.15 -2.35
C LEU A 175 7.88 8.34 -2.31
N GLU A 176 8.69 8.55 -3.35
CA GLU A 176 9.61 9.69 -3.43
C GLU A 176 8.88 11.04 -3.40
N ARG A 177 7.72 11.11 -4.04
CA ARG A 177 6.88 12.31 -3.99
C ARG A 177 6.25 12.53 -2.61
N MET A 178 5.71 11.48 -1.99
CA MET A 178 5.21 11.58 -0.62
C MET A 178 6.32 12.01 0.35
N LEU A 179 7.51 11.43 0.21
CA LEU A 179 8.68 11.80 1.03
C LEU A 179 9.07 13.26 0.83
N ALA A 180 9.05 13.77 -0.40
CA ALA A 180 9.33 15.19 -0.67
C ALA A 180 8.32 16.11 0.04
N PHE A 181 7.03 15.76 0.04
CA PHE A 181 6.01 16.49 0.79
C PHE A 181 6.33 16.49 2.28
N PHE A 182 6.56 15.33 2.89
CA PHE A 182 6.87 15.25 4.32
C PHE A 182 8.19 15.94 4.69
N GLU A 183 9.18 15.89 3.81
CA GLU A 183 10.46 16.59 4.03
C GLU A 183 10.26 18.11 4.07
N GLU A 184 9.42 18.66 3.18
CA GLU A 184 9.05 20.08 3.18
C GLU A 184 8.24 20.44 4.43
N GLN A 185 7.22 19.63 4.76
CA GLN A 185 6.35 19.88 5.91
C GLN A 185 7.06 19.69 7.25
N ASN A 186 8.03 18.79 7.35
CA ASN A 186 8.84 18.59 8.56
C ASN A 186 9.71 19.83 8.90
N GLN A 187 9.92 20.75 7.95
CA GLN A 187 10.53 22.06 8.22
C GLN A 187 9.56 23.01 8.94
N ASN A 188 8.26 22.70 8.95
CA ASN A 188 7.26 23.43 9.72
C ASN A 188 7.02 22.73 11.08
N PRO A 189 7.55 23.26 12.19
CA PRO A 189 7.43 22.62 13.50
C PRO A 189 5.98 22.40 13.94
N ASN A 190 5.08 23.29 13.52
CA ASN A 190 3.67 23.22 13.88
C ASN A 190 2.95 22.09 13.14
N TYR A 191 3.21 21.92 11.84
CA TYR A 191 2.68 20.80 11.07
C TYR A 191 3.17 19.47 11.64
N TYR A 192 4.48 19.37 11.88
CA TYR A 192 5.09 18.17 12.43
C TYR A 192 4.49 17.78 13.78
N ALA A 193 4.30 18.74 14.69
CA ALA A 193 3.70 18.49 16.00
C ALA A 193 2.26 17.96 15.88
N VAL A 194 1.42 18.58 15.05
CA VAL A 194 0.04 18.12 14.81
C VAL A 194 0.04 16.73 14.21
N TYR A 195 0.88 16.48 13.22
CA TYR A 195 1.00 15.19 12.57
C TYR A 195 1.41 14.08 13.55
N GLN A 196 2.42 14.30 14.39
CA GLN A 196 2.86 13.35 15.41
C GLN A 196 1.73 13.01 16.41
N VAL A 197 0.99 14.03 16.86
CA VAL A 197 -0.14 13.81 17.75
C VAL A 197 -1.27 13.02 17.07
N LYS A 198 -1.61 13.30 15.82
CA LYS A 198 -2.59 12.52 15.04
C LYS A 198 -2.17 11.05 14.92
N THR A 199 -0.92 10.81 14.58
CA THR A 199 -0.35 9.46 14.46
C THR A 199 -0.42 8.69 15.78
N TYR A 200 0.00 9.33 16.87
CA TYR A 200 -0.09 8.73 18.20
C TYR A 200 -1.53 8.34 18.56
N LEU A 201 -2.49 9.24 18.36
CA LEU A 201 -3.89 8.98 18.66
C LEU A 201 -4.49 7.85 17.82
N GLN A 202 -4.05 7.69 16.58
CA GLN A 202 -4.48 6.58 15.72
C GLN A 202 -3.93 5.23 16.19
N GLU A 203 -2.67 5.20 16.62
CA GLU A 203 -2.00 3.98 17.09
C GLU A 203 -2.43 3.57 18.50
N HIS A 204 -2.71 4.55 19.36
CA HIS A 204 -3.03 4.39 20.78
C HIS A 204 -4.47 4.82 21.12
N CYS A 205 -5.41 4.72 20.19
CA CYS A 205 -6.77 5.21 20.39
C CYS A 205 -7.49 4.60 21.60
N SER A 206 -7.13 3.38 22.01
CA SER A 206 -7.68 2.72 23.20
C SER A 206 -7.20 3.31 24.53
N GLU A 207 -6.09 4.03 24.53
CA GLU A 207 -5.52 4.64 25.73
C GLU A 207 -6.07 6.05 25.93
N SER A 208 -6.03 6.54 27.17
CA SER A 208 -6.37 7.96 27.44
C SER A 208 -5.27 8.86 26.88
N ALA A 209 -5.67 9.86 26.09
CA ALA A 209 -4.71 10.83 25.56
C ALA A 209 -4.16 11.70 26.70
N ASP A 210 -2.91 11.46 27.08
CA ASP A 210 -2.17 12.30 28.01
C ASP A 210 -1.56 13.49 27.25
N ILE A 211 -2.24 14.63 27.31
CA ILE A 211 -1.86 15.83 26.55
C ILE A 211 -0.52 16.41 27.06
N GLU A 212 -0.17 16.23 28.31
CA GLU A 212 1.07 16.73 28.89
C GLU A 212 2.27 15.93 28.32
N LYS A 213 2.11 14.61 28.26
CA LYS A 213 3.09 13.72 27.64
C LYS A 213 3.24 14.01 26.14
N LEU A 214 2.14 14.12 25.42
CA LEU A 214 2.15 14.44 23.99
C LEU A 214 2.82 15.78 23.69
N ALA A 215 2.53 16.79 24.50
CA ALA A 215 3.14 18.12 24.36
C ALA A 215 4.66 18.08 24.60
N ALA A 216 5.10 17.32 25.61
CA ALA A 216 6.52 17.14 25.89
C ALA A 216 7.26 16.42 24.75
N GLU A 217 6.64 15.39 24.14
CA GLU A 217 7.21 14.64 23.02
C GLU A 217 7.45 15.52 21.78
N VAL A 218 6.53 16.46 21.51
CA VAL A 218 6.66 17.39 20.37
C VAL A 218 7.34 18.73 20.73
N GLY A 219 7.82 18.88 21.95
CA GLY A 219 8.55 20.07 22.39
C GLY A 219 7.69 21.33 22.54
N LEU A 220 6.39 21.19 22.79
CA LEU A 220 5.43 22.29 22.94
C LEU A 220 4.85 22.35 24.37
N SER A 221 4.31 23.53 24.75
CA SER A 221 3.49 23.59 25.95
C SER A 221 2.10 22.95 25.71
N PRO A 222 1.47 22.32 26.73
CA PRO A 222 0.16 21.69 26.59
C PRO A 222 -0.93 22.64 26.07
N ASN A 223 -0.90 23.90 26.48
CA ASN A 223 -1.88 24.91 26.03
C ASN A 223 -1.66 25.29 24.55
N TYR A 224 -0.42 25.46 24.15
CA TYR A 224 -0.10 25.74 22.75
C TYR A 224 -0.47 24.55 21.85
N LEU A 225 -0.16 23.34 22.26
CA LEU A 225 -0.55 22.14 21.52
C LEU A 225 -2.06 22.02 21.35
N ARG A 226 -2.88 22.29 22.42
CA ARG A 226 -4.35 22.28 22.29
C ARG A 226 -4.86 23.29 21.26
N SER A 227 -4.32 24.52 21.29
CA SER A 227 -4.72 25.56 20.34
C SER A 227 -4.33 25.23 18.92
N LEU A 228 -3.07 24.81 18.72
CA LEU A 228 -2.51 24.44 17.44
C LEU A 228 -3.25 23.26 16.81
N PHE A 229 -3.52 22.22 17.59
CA PHE A 229 -4.23 21.03 17.12
C PHE A 229 -5.68 21.38 16.71
N LYS A 230 -6.37 22.21 17.51
CA LYS A 230 -7.73 22.66 17.18
C LYS A 230 -7.77 23.55 15.95
N GLU A 231 -6.79 24.44 15.78
CA GLU A 231 -6.66 25.29 14.60
C GLU A 231 -6.44 24.46 13.32
N ALA A 232 -5.54 23.45 13.40
CA ALA A 232 -5.18 22.62 12.26
C ALA A 232 -6.23 21.56 11.88
N THR A 233 -7.02 21.07 12.86
CA THR A 233 -7.95 19.93 12.64
C THR A 233 -9.41 20.31 12.78
N GLY A 234 -9.71 21.53 13.26
CA GLY A 234 -11.07 21.94 13.64
C GLY A 234 -11.60 21.28 14.90
N LYS A 235 -10.88 20.33 15.51
CA LYS A 235 -11.32 19.50 16.66
C LYS A 235 -10.31 19.59 17.79
N THR A 236 -10.80 19.43 19.02
CA THR A 236 -9.89 19.22 20.15
C THR A 236 -9.24 17.83 20.08
N ILE A 237 -8.10 17.65 20.76
CA ILE A 237 -7.42 16.35 20.84
C ILE A 237 -8.36 15.25 21.39
N LEU A 238 -9.20 15.57 22.35
CA LEU A 238 -10.16 14.63 22.93
C LEU A 238 -11.30 14.26 21.96
N GLU A 239 -11.84 15.23 21.24
CA GLU A 239 -12.85 14.98 20.19
C GLU A 239 -12.28 14.11 19.08
N TYR A 240 -11.06 14.41 18.63
CA TYR A 240 -10.37 13.62 17.62
C TYR A 240 -10.11 12.19 18.10
N ASN A 241 -9.62 12.01 19.33
CA ASN A 241 -9.41 10.67 19.91
C ASN A 241 -10.73 9.88 20.03
N THR A 242 -11.82 10.55 20.40
CA THR A 242 -13.15 9.93 20.47
C THR A 242 -13.60 9.44 19.10
N GLU A 243 -13.40 10.25 18.06
CA GLU A 243 -13.71 9.86 16.68
C GLU A 243 -12.88 8.65 16.21
N MET A 244 -11.58 8.62 16.49
CA MET A 244 -10.72 7.47 16.18
C MET A 244 -11.19 6.19 16.88
N ARG A 245 -11.60 6.27 18.15
CA ARG A 245 -12.21 5.15 18.88
C ARG A 245 -13.48 4.65 18.20
N LEU A 246 -14.34 5.56 17.78
CA LEU A 246 -15.60 5.21 17.11
C LEU A 246 -15.37 4.58 15.74
N GLN A 247 -14.46 5.13 14.96
CA GLN A 247 -14.06 4.54 13.67
C GLN A 247 -13.51 3.12 13.86
N ARG A 248 -12.64 2.94 14.84
CA ARG A 248 -12.09 1.62 15.17
C ARG A 248 -13.15 0.65 15.67
N ALA A 249 -14.10 1.12 16.47
CA ALA A 249 -15.23 0.31 16.91
C ALA A 249 -16.12 -0.12 15.74
N ALA A 250 -16.42 0.79 14.81
CA ALA A 250 -17.18 0.48 13.60
C ALA A 250 -16.49 -0.58 12.73
N GLU A 251 -15.17 -0.49 12.55
CA GLU A 251 -14.38 -1.51 11.83
C GLU A 251 -14.48 -2.89 12.50
N LEU A 252 -14.31 -2.94 13.82
CA LEU A 252 -14.37 -4.19 14.57
C LEU A 252 -15.78 -4.81 14.55
N LEU A 253 -16.83 -3.99 14.55
CA LEU A 253 -18.23 -4.43 14.51
C LEU A 253 -18.67 -4.93 13.12
N LYS A 254 -17.96 -4.61 12.03
CA LYS A 254 -18.20 -5.23 10.71
C LYS A 254 -18.07 -6.76 10.78
N ASN A 255 -17.21 -7.28 11.66
CA ASN A 255 -17.17 -8.70 11.95
C ASN A 255 -18.29 -9.06 12.94
N LYS A 256 -19.37 -9.69 12.44
CA LYS A 256 -20.54 -10.11 13.21
C LYS A 256 -20.25 -11.06 14.39
N LYS A 257 -19.03 -11.61 14.49
CA LYS A 257 -18.62 -12.47 15.62
C LYS A 257 -18.22 -11.66 16.85
N ASN A 258 -17.86 -10.37 16.67
CA ASN A 258 -17.43 -9.51 17.76
C ASN A 258 -18.63 -9.01 18.56
N LYS A 259 -18.59 -9.15 19.88
CA LYS A 259 -19.64 -8.64 20.77
C LYS A 259 -19.38 -7.16 21.06
N VAL A 260 -20.44 -6.36 21.12
CA VAL A 260 -20.37 -4.91 21.40
C VAL A 260 -19.56 -4.61 22.67
N ARG A 261 -19.73 -5.43 23.72
CA ARG A 261 -18.97 -5.29 24.98
C ARG A 261 -17.46 -5.47 24.78
N GLU A 262 -17.05 -6.47 24.01
CA GLU A 262 -15.65 -6.76 23.73
C GLU A 262 -15.04 -5.64 22.89
N VAL A 263 -15.78 -5.16 21.89
CA VAL A 263 -15.36 -4.03 21.05
C VAL A 263 -15.24 -2.75 21.88
N SER A 264 -16.22 -2.43 22.75
CA SER A 264 -16.14 -1.24 23.63
C SER A 264 -14.87 -1.23 24.47
N LEU A 265 -14.55 -2.35 25.10
CA LEU A 265 -13.30 -2.51 25.89
C LEU A 265 -12.05 -2.38 25.01
N ALA A 266 -12.07 -2.99 23.83
CA ALA A 266 -10.92 -2.97 22.89
C ALA A 266 -10.61 -1.57 22.36
N VAL A 267 -11.61 -0.66 22.31
CA VAL A 267 -11.40 0.73 21.90
C VAL A 267 -11.30 1.71 23.08
N GLY A 268 -11.15 1.21 24.31
CA GLY A 268 -10.85 2.00 25.50
C GLY A 268 -12.06 2.61 26.22
N TYR A 269 -13.26 2.02 26.06
CA TYR A 269 -14.44 2.38 26.86
C TYR A 269 -14.72 1.33 27.94
N GLU A 270 -14.59 1.70 29.21
CA GLU A 270 -14.94 0.83 30.33
C GLU A 270 -16.46 0.61 30.45
N ASN A 271 -17.24 1.65 30.11
CA ASN A 271 -18.70 1.62 30.17
C ASN A 271 -19.32 1.45 28.77
N VAL A 272 -19.88 0.27 28.52
CA VAL A 272 -20.52 -0.10 27.26
C VAL A 272 -21.70 0.83 26.90
N SER A 273 -22.50 1.27 27.92
CA SER A 273 -23.63 2.17 27.71
C SER A 273 -23.18 3.55 27.22
N TYR A 274 -22.04 4.05 27.72
CA TYR A 274 -21.43 5.31 27.26
C TYR A 274 -20.96 5.21 25.82
N CYS A 275 -20.29 4.13 25.46
CA CYS A 275 -19.87 3.85 24.06
C CYS A 275 -21.10 3.88 23.13
N GLY A 276 -22.20 3.26 23.52
CA GLY A 276 -23.45 3.24 22.74
C GLY A 276 -24.12 4.60 22.60
N VAL A 277 -24.00 5.49 23.59
CA VAL A 277 -24.50 6.87 23.53
C VAL A 277 -23.64 7.72 22.60
N VAL A 278 -22.33 7.64 22.73
CA VAL A 278 -21.37 8.37 21.88
C VAL A 278 -21.50 7.93 20.42
N TYR A 279 -21.66 6.63 20.18
CA TYR A 279 -21.89 6.07 18.84
C TYR A 279 -23.20 6.55 18.20
N ARG A 280 -24.26 6.74 18.98
CA ARG A 280 -25.56 7.28 18.51
C ARG A 280 -25.56 8.78 18.27
N ASN A 281 -24.78 9.53 19.06
CA ASN A 281 -24.69 11.00 18.94
C ASN A 281 -23.67 11.45 17.88
N GLY A 282 -22.80 10.55 17.43
CA GLY A 282 -21.86 10.77 16.32
C GLY A 282 -22.44 10.41 14.95
N ASP A 283 -23.78 10.26 14.84
CA ASP A 283 -24.46 9.82 13.64
C ASP A 283 -24.30 10.77 12.44
N GLU A 284 -23.33 10.41 11.60
CA GLU A 284 -23.63 10.11 10.21
C GLU A 284 -22.81 8.86 9.85
N CYS A 285 -23.46 7.70 9.73
CA CYS A 285 -22.86 6.50 9.17
C CYS A 285 -22.31 6.82 7.77
N PRO A 286 -21.01 6.62 7.48
CA PRO A 286 -20.43 7.00 6.19
C PRO A 286 -21.02 6.27 4.98
N ASP A 287 -21.86 5.26 5.20
CA ASP A 287 -22.43 4.42 4.13
C ASP A 287 -23.93 4.63 3.85
N GLY A 288 -24.57 5.63 4.49
CA GLY A 288 -25.98 5.96 4.24
C GLY A 288 -26.99 4.82 4.52
N SER A 289 -26.55 3.69 5.09
CA SER A 289 -27.42 2.56 5.42
C SER A 289 -27.90 2.65 6.86
N GLY A 290 -28.95 3.40 7.11
CA GLY A 290 -29.59 3.60 8.43
C GLY A 290 -30.12 2.33 9.12
N ASN A 291 -29.66 1.13 8.76
CA ASN A 291 -30.17 -0.14 9.26
C ASN A 291 -29.23 -0.88 10.24
N ALA A 292 -28.02 -0.41 10.48
CA ALA A 292 -27.07 -1.12 11.36
C ALA A 292 -27.18 -0.75 12.85
N CYS A 293 -27.92 0.29 13.22
CA CYS A 293 -27.98 0.82 14.58
C CYS A 293 -29.23 0.41 15.42
N ARG A 294 -29.97 -0.58 14.99
CA ARG A 294 -31.02 -1.17 15.90
C ARG A 294 -30.37 -2.31 16.68
N MET A 295 -29.81 -1.96 17.83
CA MET A 295 -29.49 -2.94 18.88
C MET A 295 -30.82 -3.57 19.40
N ARG A 296 -30.88 -4.89 19.23
CA ARG A 296 -31.69 -5.73 20.12
C ARG A 296 -30.81 -6.25 21.25
#